data_b2d8dfabb7d6c8251fb72529fc4be0c4
#
_entry.id   b2d8dfabb7d6c8251fb72529fc4be0c4
#
_cell.length_a   1.000
_cell.length_b   1.000
_cell.length_c   1.000
_cell.angle_alpha   90.00
_cell.angle_beta   90.00
_cell.angle_gamma   90.00
#
_symmetry.space_group_name_H-M   'P 1'
#
loop_
_entity.id
_entity.type
_entity.pdbx_description
1 polymer ?
#
loop_
_entity_poly.entity_id
_entity_poly.type
_entity_poly.pdbx_seq_one_letter_code
_entity_poly.pdbx_strand_id
1 'polypeptide(L)'
;MTVMLVVALLLQVPAQVTSPPAAMQAYSDGQAAFAKQENAAALAAFDKAIALDAKNADFHHARCRTLARLLRHAEGIESCSTALQLRPDSAPVLIDRGHYSINLRRLDPALADLSRVEATKLEDYGLYYHLALALYMKGEFAKAADAYVGCVRTAPNAENRTSCQAWQYLALVRAGRRDEARALLDGFAPDPAAAANAYTDRLLLFKGVRTEQEVAAAMAKDPLQQATVGYSVGVWHLLNGREQQARGYFEKALAPPAQPTGFGAVASHFELERMKR
;
A
#
# COMPACT_ATOMS: atom_id res chain seq x y z
N MET A 1 -30.93 64.66 2.98
CA MET A 1 -30.05 63.83 3.81
C MET A 1 -30.64 62.44 3.87
N THR A 2 -30.15 61.50 3.05
CA THR A 2 -30.69 60.15 2.99
C THR A 2 -29.73 59.25 3.77
N VAL A 3 -30.21 58.72 4.89
CA VAL A 3 -29.44 57.83 5.74
C VAL A 3 -29.46 56.41 5.10
N MET A 4 -28.33 55.96 4.59
CA MET A 4 -28.15 54.60 4.12
C MET A 4 -27.97 53.67 5.32
N LEU A 5 -28.95 52.78 5.56
CA LEU A 5 -28.85 51.71 6.56
C LEU A 5 -28.02 50.58 6.00
N VAL A 6 -26.78 50.42 6.45
CA VAL A 6 -25.93 49.28 6.11
C VAL A 6 -26.35 48.10 7.01
N VAL A 7 -27.11 47.16 6.46
CA VAL A 7 -27.43 45.89 7.14
C VAL A 7 -26.18 45.00 7.02
N ALA A 8 -25.42 44.86 8.08
CA ALA A 8 -24.33 43.89 8.17
C ALA A 8 -24.92 42.49 8.25
N LEU A 9 -24.81 41.72 7.15
CA LEU A 9 -25.15 40.31 7.13
C LEU A 9 -24.05 39.55 7.90
N LEU A 10 -24.29 39.25 9.15
CA LEU A 10 -23.44 38.36 9.94
C LEU A 10 -23.56 36.96 9.33
N LEU A 11 -22.57 36.56 8.54
CA LEU A 11 -22.35 35.16 8.13
C LEU A 11 -22.14 34.35 9.42
N GLN A 12 -23.19 33.69 9.89
CA GLN A 12 -23.05 32.68 10.94
C GLN A 12 -22.21 31.54 10.39
N VAL A 13 -20.95 31.46 10.80
CA VAL A 13 -20.13 30.24 10.63
C VAL A 13 -20.90 29.15 11.37
N PRO A 14 -21.31 28.06 10.69
CA PRO A 14 -21.98 26.97 11.35
C PRO A 14 -21.06 26.44 12.46
N ALA A 15 -21.57 26.36 13.67
CA ALA A 15 -20.87 25.78 14.80
C ALA A 15 -20.38 24.39 14.38
N GLN A 16 -19.08 24.13 14.50
CA GLN A 16 -18.53 22.79 14.28
C GLN A 16 -19.26 21.86 15.25
N VAL A 17 -20.08 20.96 14.71
CA VAL A 17 -20.74 19.93 15.50
C VAL A 17 -19.66 18.99 15.98
N THR A 18 -19.21 19.18 17.22
CA THR A 18 -18.25 18.26 17.85
C THR A 18 -18.97 16.98 18.23
N SER A 19 -18.32 15.84 17.99
CA SER A 19 -18.86 14.54 18.40
C SER A 19 -19.14 14.49 19.91
N PRO A 20 -20.18 13.74 20.34
CA PRO A 20 -20.48 13.59 21.77
C PRO A 20 -19.28 13.11 22.58
N PRO A 21 -19.08 13.56 23.84
CA PRO A 21 -17.94 13.14 24.65
C PRO A 21 -17.79 11.61 24.77
N ALA A 22 -18.90 10.87 24.87
CA ALA A 22 -18.91 9.42 24.93
C ALA A 22 -18.41 8.77 23.62
N ALA A 23 -18.69 9.37 22.46
CA ALA A 23 -18.16 8.91 21.16
C ALA A 23 -16.65 9.14 21.07
N MET A 24 -16.19 10.32 21.50
CA MET A 24 -14.75 10.65 21.54
C MET A 24 -14.00 9.76 22.53
N GLN A 25 -14.59 9.41 23.67
CA GLN A 25 -13.99 8.46 24.61
C GLN A 25 -13.84 7.07 23.96
N ALA A 26 -14.90 6.55 23.34
CA ALA A 26 -14.85 5.27 22.65
C ALA A 26 -13.80 5.27 21.50
N TYR A 27 -13.69 6.38 20.77
CA TYR A 27 -12.65 6.54 19.74
C TYR A 27 -11.24 6.52 20.32
N SER A 28 -11.02 7.24 21.43
CA SER A 28 -9.72 7.23 22.13
C SER A 28 -9.35 5.85 22.65
N ASP A 29 -10.31 5.12 23.23
CA ASP A 29 -10.11 3.73 23.67
C ASP A 29 -9.72 2.82 22.49
N GLY A 30 -10.40 3.00 21.36
CA GLY A 30 -10.07 2.31 20.11
C GLY A 30 -8.66 2.60 19.60
N GLN A 31 -8.24 3.88 19.62
CA GLN A 31 -6.87 4.26 19.24
C GLN A 31 -5.82 3.63 20.15
N ALA A 32 -6.08 3.60 21.47
CA ALA A 32 -5.18 2.98 22.43
C ALA A 32 -5.04 1.46 22.19
N ALA A 33 -6.16 0.76 21.94
CA ALA A 33 -6.15 -0.66 21.61
C ALA A 33 -5.45 -0.93 20.26
N PHE A 34 -5.69 -0.07 19.26
CA PHE A 34 -5.03 -0.17 17.95
C PHE A 34 -3.51 0.01 18.04
N ALA A 35 -3.04 0.93 18.87
CA ALA A 35 -1.61 1.13 19.11
C ALA A 35 -0.95 -0.09 19.77
N LYS A 36 -1.69 -0.82 20.62
CA LYS A 36 -1.25 -2.08 21.26
C LYS A 36 -1.42 -3.30 20.36
N GLN A 37 -1.90 -3.14 19.12
CA GLN A 37 -2.24 -4.22 18.18
C GLN A 37 -3.39 -5.14 18.66
N GLU A 38 -4.17 -4.69 19.62
CA GLU A 38 -5.38 -5.36 20.12
C GLU A 38 -6.55 -5.11 19.13
N ASN A 39 -6.40 -5.61 17.90
CA ASN A 39 -7.25 -5.20 16.77
C ASN A 39 -8.74 -5.52 16.96
N ALA A 40 -9.10 -6.60 17.66
CA ALA A 40 -10.49 -6.94 17.94
C ALA A 40 -11.12 -5.93 18.94
N ALA A 41 -10.39 -5.55 19.99
CA ALA A 41 -10.83 -4.55 20.95
C ALA A 41 -10.93 -3.15 20.30
N ALA A 42 -9.96 -2.79 19.45
CA ALA A 42 -9.98 -1.55 18.68
C ALA A 42 -11.21 -1.48 17.78
N LEU A 43 -11.55 -2.56 17.06
CA LEU A 43 -12.73 -2.62 16.21
C LEU A 43 -14.01 -2.40 16.99
N ALA A 44 -14.18 -3.09 18.13
CA ALA A 44 -15.37 -2.94 18.99
C ALA A 44 -15.50 -1.50 19.52
N ALA A 45 -14.39 -0.86 19.88
CA ALA A 45 -14.40 0.51 20.38
C ALA A 45 -14.74 1.51 19.26
N PHE A 46 -14.22 1.34 18.04
CA PHE A 46 -14.58 2.17 16.90
C PHE A 46 -16.05 1.95 16.47
N ASP A 47 -16.55 0.71 16.50
CA ASP A 47 -17.98 0.43 16.26
C ASP A 47 -18.87 1.16 17.27
N LYS A 48 -18.47 1.21 18.55
CA LYS A 48 -19.15 1.98 19.60
C LYS A 48 -19.11 3.49 19.31
N ALA A 49 -17.96 4.04 18.88
CA ALA A 49 -17.85 5.44 18.53
C ALA A 49 -18.78 5.81 17.37
N ILE A 50 -18.85 4.97 16.33
CA ILE A 50 -19.72 5.13 15.16
C ILE A 50 -21.21 5.05 15.56
N ALA A 51 -21.56 4.14 16.46
CA ALA A 51 -22.94 4.01 16.97
C ALA A 51 -23.40 5.28 17.71
N LEU A 52 -22.48 6.02 18.35
CA LEU A 52 -22.74 7.26 19.05
C LEU A 52 -22.71 8.49 18.15
N ASP A 53 -21.92 8.46 17.08
CA ASP A 53 -21.84 9.50 16.05
C ASP A 53 -21.39 8.92 14.70
N ALA A 54 -22.35 8.56 13.90
CA ALA A 54 -22.10 7.98 12.56
C ALA A 54 -21.61 9.01 11.52
N LYS A 55 -21.61 10.31 11.86
CA LYS A 55 -21.21 11.38 10.90
C LYS A 55 -19.76 11.80 11.05
N ASN A 56 -19.00 11.21 11.94
CA ASN A 56 -17.59 11.50 12.10
C ASN A 56 -16.74 10.61 11.16
N ALA A 57 -16.14 11.21 10.14
CA ALA A 57 -15.32 10.52 9.15
C ALA A 57 -14.11 9.79 9.75
N ASP A 58 -13.53 10.32 10.83
CA ASP A 58 -12.33 9.77 11.46
C ASP A 58 -12.62 8.44 12.15
N PHE A 59 -13.84 8.25 12.67
CA PHE A 59 -14.26 6.97 13.27
C PHE A 59 -14.33 5.87 12.20
N HIS A 60 -14.92 6.16 11.05
CA HIS A 60 -14.99 5.23 9.93
C HIS A 60 -13.60 4.94 9.35
N HIS A 61 -12.71 5.93 9.26
CA HIS A 61 -11.34 5.72 8.81
C HIS A 61 -10.54 4.82 9.78
N ALA A 62 -10.65 5.07 11.09
CA ALA A 62 -10.01 4.22 12.10
C ALA A 62 -10.52 2.76 12.03
N ARG A 63 -11.85 2.57 11.88
CA ARG A 63 -12.46 1.26 11.66
C ARG A 63 -11.91 0.60 10.39
N CYS A 64 -11.80 1.34 9.28
CA CYS A 64 -11.25 0.87 8.00
C CYS A 64 -9.85 0.28 8.19
N ARG A 65 -8.95 1.02 8.83
CA ARG A 65 -7.57 0.58 9.11
C ARG A 65 -7.51 -0.65 10.03
N THR A 66 -8.40 -0.70 11.01
CA THR A 66 -8.48 -1.84 11.93
C THR A 66 -8.93 -3.11 11.22
N LEU A 67 -9.93 -3.01 10.35
CA LEU A 67 -10.40 -4.13 9.53
C LEU A 67 -9.30 -4.66 8.60
N ALA A 68 -8.51 -3.77 8.02
CA ALA A 68 -7.38 -4.17 7.18
C ALA A 68 -6.31 -4.96 7.97
N ARG A 69 -6.01 -4.56 9.22
CA ARG A 69 -5.11 -5.34 10.09
C ARG A 69 -5.66 -6.72 10.44
N LEU A 70 -6.98 -6.86 10.45
CA LEU A 70 -7.67 -8.15 10.61
C LEU A 70 -7.79 -8.92 9.29
N LEU A 71 -7.16 -8.46 8.21
CA LEU A 71 -7.24 -8.99 6.84
C LEU A 71 -8.68 -8.99 6.26
N ARG A 72 -9.59 -8.21 6.85
CA ARG A 72 -10.99 -8.01 6.41
C ARG A 72 -11.06 -6.84 5.42
N HIS A 73 -10.27 -6.91 4.34
CA HIS A 73 -10.07 -5.77 3.42
C HIS A 73 -11.36 -5.30 2.74
N ALA A 74 -12.29 -6.19 2.42
CA ALA A 74 -13.56 -5.81 1.79
C ALA A 74 -14.38 -4.90 2.71
N GLU A 75 -14.55 -5.27 3.96
CA GLU A 75 -15.24 -4.46 4.97
C GLU A 75 -14.46 -3.17 5.30
N GLY A 76 -13.13 -3.24 5.25
CA GLY A 76 -12.28 -2.05 5.34
C GLY A 76 -12.59 -1.04 4.24
N ILE A 77 -12.69 -1.49 2.99
CA ILE A 77 -13.03 -0.63 1.83
C ILE A 77 -14.42 0.00 2.01
N GLU A 78 -15.41 -0.73 2.52
CA GLU A 78 -16.74 -0.19 2.82
C GLU A 78 -16.67 0.92 3.86
N SER A 79 -15.91 0.70 4.94
CA SER A 79 -15.74 1.69 6.00
C SER A 79 -14.97 2.93 5.52
N CYS A 80 -13.90 2.77 4.73
CA CYS A 80 -13.20 3.87 4.06
C CYS A 80 -14.13 4.63 3.10
N SER A 81 -15.02 3.92 2.38
CA SER A 81 -15.97 4.55 1.47
C SER A 81 -16.98 5.43 2.22
N THR A 82 -17.46 4.99 3.39
CA THR A 82 -18.29 5.82 4.27
C THR A 82 -17.52 7.05 4.76
N ALA A 83 -16.25 6.91 5.16
CA ALA A 83 -15.42 8.04 5.54
C ALA A 83 -15.27 9.06 4.38
N LEU A 84 -15.14 8.60 3.14
CA LEU A 84 -15.05 9.45 1.94
C LEU A 84 -16.38 10.08 1.53
N GLN A 85 -17.53 9.47 1.85
CA GLN A 85 -18.82 10.13 1.68
C GLN A 85 -18.96 11.34 2.61
N LEU A 86 -18.36 11.26 3.81
CA LEU A 86 -18.36 12.33 4.81
C LEU A 86 -17.27 13.38 4.55
N ARG A 87 -16.11 12.95 4.02
CA ARG A 87 -14.94 13.80 3.69
C ARG A 87 -14.31 13.34 2.38
N PRO A 88 -14.83 13.81 1.21
CA PRO A 88 -14.47 13.27 -0.11
C PRO A 88 -12.99 13.35 -0.48
N ASP A 89 -12.27 14.38 -0.04
CA ASP A 89 -10.89 14.66 -0.45
C ASP A 89 -9.85 14.29 0.63
N SER A 90 -10.21 13.39 1.53
CA SER A 90 -9.28 12.92 2.57
C SER A 90 -8.19 12.05 1.96
N ALA A 91 -7.01 12.63 1.72
CA ALA A 91 -5.87 11.92 1.15
C ALA A 91 -5.50 10.64 1.93
N PRO A 92 -5.42 10.62 3.27
CA PRO A 92 -5.12 9.39 4.01
C PRO A 92 -6.15 8.28 3.76
N VAL A 93 -7.44 8.61 3.66
CA VAL A 93 -8.50 7.61 3.42
C VAL A 93 -8.45 7.09 1.99
N LEU A 94 -8.17 7.96 1.00
CA LEU A 94 -7.98 7.55 -0.40
C LEU A 94 -6.78 6.63 -0.55
N ILE A 95 -5.65 6.93 0.09
CA ILE A 95 -4.44 6.08 0.07
C ILE A 95 -4.74 4.71 0.69
N ASP A 96 -5.37 4.66 1.86
CA ASP A 96 -5.70 3.41 2.53
C ASP A 96 -6.71 2.58 1.70
N ARG A 97 -7.75 3.20 1.12
CA ARG A 97 -8.71 2.49 0.28
C ARG A 97 -8.06 1.96 -1.01
N GLY A 98 -7.17 2.74 -1.60
CA GLY A 98 -6.35 2.32 -2.75
C GLY A 98 -5.48 1.11 -2.41
N HIS A 99 -4.76 1.15 -1.29
CA HIS A 99 -3.97 0.02 -0.77
C HIS A 99 -4.81 -1.25 -0.63
N TYR A 100 -5.97 -1.18 0.07
CA TYR A 100 -6.80 -2.36 0.31
C TYR A 100 -7.47 -2.87 -0.98
N SER A 101 -7.70 -1.98 -1.94
CA SER A 101 -8.15 -2.36 -3.28
C SER A 101 -7.09 -3.17 -4.03
N ILE A 102 -5.79 -2.82 -3.91
CA ILE A 102 -4.69 -3.62 -4.46
C ILE A 102 -4.69 -5.01 -3.83
N ASN A 103 -4.82 -5.13 -2.50
CA ASN A 103 -4.85 -6.40 -1.79
C ASN A 103 -5.98 -7.32 -2.29
N LEU A 104 -7.10 -6.76 -2.72
CA LEU A 104 -8.21 -7.46 -3.35
C LEU A 104 -8.11 -7.55 -4.89
N ARG A 105 -6.95 -7.20 -5.48
CA ARG A 105 -6.68 -7.23 -6.93
C ARG A 105 -7.58 -6.31 -7.76
N ARG A 106 -8.14 -5.27 -7.13
CA ARG A 106 -9.02 -4.26 -7.75
C ARG A 106 -8.17 -3.05 -8.18
N LEU A 107 -7.39 -3.19 -9.27
CA LEU A 107 -6.40 -2.18 -9.65
C LEU A 107 -7.02 -0.87 -10.16
N ASP A 108 -8.11 -0.91 -10.92
CA ASP A 108 -8.74 0.31 -11.44
C ASP A 108 -9.32 1.20 -10.32
N PRO A 109 -10.09 0.68 -9.34
CA PRO A 109 -10.47 1.46 -8.17
C PRO A 109 -9.28 2.00 -7.37
N ALA A 110 -8.21 1.21 -7.20
CA ALA A 110 -7.01 1.65 -6.52
C ALA A 110 -6.35 2.84 -7.23
N LEU A 111 -6.17 2.75 -8.54
CA LEU A 111 -5.59 3.82 -9.36
C LEU A 111 -6.47 5.08 -9.35
N ALA A 112 -7.79 4.93 -9.39
CA ALA A 112 -8.70 6.06 -9.32
C ALA A 112 -8.52 6.88 -8.03
N ASP A 113 -8.42 6.21 -6.87
CA ASP A 113 -8.21 6.88 -5.58
C ASP A 113 -6.81 7.51 -5.49
N LEU A 114 -5.77 6.76 -5.84
CA LEU A 114 -4.38 7.19 -5.71
C LEU A 114 -4.04 8.34 -6.66
N SER A 115 -4.56 8.33 -7.89
CA SER A 115 -4.37 9.43 -8.85
C SER A 115 -5.05 10.73 -8.41
N ARG A 116 -6.18 10.65 -7.67
CA ARG A 116 -6.77 11.85 -7.06
C ARG A 116 -5.84 12.49 -6.04
N VAL A 117 -5.14 11.69 -5.23
CA VAL A 117 -4.17 12.20 -4.26
C VAL A 117 -2.92 12.73 -4.98
N GLU A 118 -2.41 12.01 -5.99
CA GLU A 118 -1.26 12.45 -6.80
C GLU A 118 -1.48 13.83 -7.43
N ALA A 119 -2.69 14.09 -7.93
CA ALA A 119 -3.07 15.38 -8.50
C ALA A 119 -2.92 16.57 -7.52
N THR A 120 -2.95 16.32 -6.21
CA THR A 120 -2.71 17.35 -5.18
C THR A 120 -1.23 17.67 -4.96
N LYS A 121 -0.32 16.91 -5.59
CA LYS A 121 1.14 16.99 -5.40
C LYS A 121 1.59 16.76 -3.95
N LEU A 122 0.82 15.98 -3.19
CA LEU A 122 1.19 15.56 -1.85
C LEU A 122 2.43 14.67 -1.90
N GLU A 123 3.48 15.03 -1.16
CA GLU A 123 4.68 14.23 -0.99
C GLU A 123 4.48 13.23 0.15
N ASP A 124 3.97 12.03 -0.19
CA ASP A 124 3.64 10.98 0.77
C ASP A 124 4.17 9.61 0.30
N TYR A 125 4.85 8.89 1.19
CA TYR A 125 5.42 7.58 0.92
C TYR A 125 4.34 6.54 0.55
N GLY A 126 3.24 6.50 1.32
CA GLY A 126 2.15 5.54 1.08
C GLY A 126 1.50 5.75 -0.27
N LEU A 127 1.32 7.02 -0.67
CA LEU A 127 0.83 7.38 -2.00
C LEU A 127 1.73 6.79 -3.09
N TYR A 128 2.99 7.17 -3.10
CA TYR A 128 3.91 6.77 -4.17
C TYR A 128 4.15 5.26 -4.20
N TYR A 129 4.25 4.63 -3.03
CA TYR A 129 4.43 3.18 -2.94
C TYR A 129 3.25 2.42 -3.56
N HIS A 130 2.02 2.77 -3.18
CA HIS A 130 0.84 2.04 -3.65
C HIS A 130 0.47 2.40 -5.10
N LEU A 131 0.65 3.66 -5.51
CA LEU A 131 0.43 4.09 -6.89
C LEU A 131 1.36 3.34 -7.85
N ALA A 132 2.68 3.36 -7.56
CA ALA A 132 3.66 2.66 -8.36
C ALA A 132 3.41 1.16 -8.42
N LEU A 133 3.01 0.56 -7.30
CA LEU A 133 2.70 -0.86 -7.21
C LEU A 133 1.47 -1.23 -8.04
N ALA A 134 0.38 -0.44 -7.97
CA ALA A 134 -0.81 -0.64 -8.79
C ALA A 134 -0.52 -0.51 -10.29
N LEU A 135 0.26 0.49 -10.68
CA LEU A 135 0.73 0.67 -12.06
C LEU A 135 1.57 -0.51 -12.55
N TYR A 136 2.49 -0.99 -11.70
CA TYR A 136 3.31 -2.15 -12.01
C TYR A 136 2.46 -3.41 -12.24
N MET A 137 1.53 -3.69 -11.33
CA MET A 137 0.64 -4.84 -11.43
C MET A 137 -0.29 -4.74 -12.65
N LYS A 138 -0.67 -3.53 -13.05
CA LYS A 138 -1.45 -3.29 -14.28
C LYS A 138 -0.62 -3.48 -15.56
N GLY A 139 0.71 -3.47 -15.46
CA GLY A 139 1.64 -3.58 -16.60
C GLY A 139 2.07 -2.22 -17.16
N GLU A 140 1.73 -1.12 -16.50
CA GLU A 140 2.14 0.24 -16.86
C GLU A 140 3.56 0.53 -16.30
N PHE A 141 4.53 -0.30 -16.71
CA PHE A 141 5.85 -0.35 -16.10
C PHE A 141 6.64 0.96 -16.15
N ALA A 142 6.53 1.72 -17.24
CA ALA A 142 7.21 3.01 -17.36
C ALA A 142 6.69 3.99 -16.32
N LYS A 143 5.37 4.15 -16.19
CA LYS A 143 4.76 5.01 -15.18
C LYS A 143 5.06 4.52 -13.75
N ALA A 144 5.08 3.19 -13.54
CA ALA A 144 5.46 2.63 -12.26
C ALA A 144 6.89 3.01 -11.88
N ALA A 145 7.85 2.92 -12.81
CA ALA A 145 9.24 3.29 -12.58
C ALA A 145 9.37 4.77 -12.16
N ASP A 146 8.63 5.67 -12.81
CA ASP A 146 8.62 7.09 -12.49
C ASP A 146 7.99 7.37 -11.10
N ALA A 147 6.86 6.73 -10.78
CA ALA A 147 6.23 6.88 -9.46
C ALA A 147 7.12 6.33 -8.32
N TYR A 148 7.90 5.27 -8.57
CA TYR A 148 8.87 4.77 -7.58
C TYR A 148 10.00 5.76 -7.27
N VAL A 149 10.32 6.72 -8.11
CA VAL A 149 11.25 7.81 -7.77
C VAL A 149 10.73 8.61 -6.58
N GLY A 150 9.43 8.94 -6.58
CA GLY A 150 8.77 9.56 -5.43
C GLY A 150 8.81 8.69 -4.19
N CYS A 151 8.56 7.37 -4.34
CA CYS A 151 8.63 6.39 -3.26
C CYS A 151 10.02 6.35 -2.59
N VAL A 152 11.09 6.29 -3.37
CA VAL A 152 12.48 6.29 -2.85
C VAL A 152 12.79 7.59 -2.11
N ARG A 153 12.34 8.73 -2.66
CA ARG A 153 12.57 10.06 -2.07
C ARG A 153 11.86 10.24 -0.73
N THR A 154 10.62 9.76 -0.62
CA THR A 154 9.75 9.95 0.55
C THR A 154 9.83 8.80 1.56
N ALA A 155 10.64 7.78 1.31
CA ALA A 155 10.76 6.62 2.17
C ALA A 155 11.21 7.00 3.59
N PRO A 156 10.47 6.60 4.65
CA PRO A 156 10.71 7.05 6.02
C PRO A 156 11.96 6.43 6.66
N ASN A 157 12.45 5.33 6.11
CA ASN A 157 13.63 4.62 6.61
C ASN A 157 14.32 3.81 5.49
N ALA A 158 15.47 3.19 5.81
CA ALA A 158 16.26 2.42 4.85
C ALA A 158 15.53 1.18 4.32
N GLU A 159 14.75 0.49 5.14
CA GLU A 159 13.99 -0.69 4.75
C GLU A 159 12.92 -0.33 3.70
N ASN A 160 12.14 0.70 3.95
CA ASN A 160 11.15 1.21 3.02
C ASN A 160 11.79 1.69 1.71
N ARG A 161 12.94 2.36 1.79
CA ARG A 161 13.71 2.78 0.61
C ARG A 161 14.15 1.59 -0.22
N THR A 162 14.69 0.53 0.41
CA THR A 162 15.09 -0.70 -0.28
C THR A 162 13.89 -1.38 -0.94
N SER A 163 12.75 -1.41 -0.29
CA SER A 163 11.49 -1.91 -0.87
C SER A 163 11.12 -1.15 -2.15
N CYS A 164 11.13 0.21 -2.11
CA CYS A 164 10.89 1.04 -3.30
C CYS A 164 11.90 0.75 -4.42
N GLN A 165 13.20 0.69 -4.10
CA GLN A 165 14.26 0.41 -5.06
C GLN A 165 14.11 -0.97 -5.72
N ALA A 166 13.72 -1.98 -4.93
CA ALA A 166 13.53 -3.33 -5.45
C ALA A 166 12.36 -3.43 -6.45
N TRP A 167 11.29 -2.71 -6.21
CA TRP A 167 10.18 -2.61 -7.16
C TRP A 167 10.50 -1.70 -8.33
N GLN A 168 11.19 -0.57 -8.09
CA GLN A 168 11.66 0.34 -9.14
C GLN A 168 12.56 -0.38 -10.15
N TYR A 169 13.51 -1.17 -9.66
CA TYR A 169 14.37 -1.98 -10.50
C TYR A 169 13.56 -2.87 -11.46
N LEU A 170 12.59 -3.61 -10.93
CA LEU A 170 11.73 -4.46 -11.76
C LEU A 170 10.91 -3.66 -12.77
N ALA A 171 10.39 -2.50 -12.37
CA ALA A 171 9.64 -1.62 -13.25
C ALA A 171 10.53 -1.08 -14.40
N LEU A 172 11.74 -0.66 -14.10
CA LEU A 172 12.72 -0.18 -15.09
C LEU A 172 13.08 -1.28 -16.10
N VAL A 173 13.41 -2.49 -15.62
CA VAL A 173 13.73 -3.64 -16.51
C VAL A 173 12.55 -3.95 -17.42
N ARG A 174 11.33 -4.00 -16.87
CA ARG A 174 10.12 -4.32 -17.62
C ARG A 174 9.69 -3.20 -18.59
N ALA A 175 10.06 -1.96 -18.29
CA ALA A 175 9.88 -0.81 -19.17
C ALA A 175 10.94 -0.71 -20.28
N GLY A 176 11.95 -1.60 -20.29
CA GLY A 176 13.07 -1.55 -21.24
C GLY A 176 14.12 -0.47 -20.90
N ARG A 177 14.03 0.19 -19.76
CA ARG A 177 14.95 1.25 -19.28
C ARG A 177 16.21 0.62 -18.65
N ARG A 178 16.95 -0.13 -19.45
CA ARG A 178 18.03 -1.02 -18.99
C ARG A 178 19.20 -0.28 -18.35
N ASP A 179 19.57 0.89 -18.86
CA ASP A 179 20.70 1.65 -18.32
C ASP A 179 20.38 2.22 -16.94
N GLU A 180 19.16 2.68 -16.73
CA GLU A 180 18.70 3.16 -15.43
C GLU A 180 18.56 1.99 -14.41
N ALA A 181 18.06 0.84 -14.86
CA ALA A 181 18.00 -0.36 -14.02
C ALA A 181 19.42 -0.80 -13.61
N ARG A 182 20.38 -0.77 -14.53
CA ARG A 182 21.78 -1.08 -14.25
C ARG A 182 22.36 -0.09 -13.26
N ALA A 183 22.20 1.22 -13.49
CA ALA A 183 22.72 2.25 -12.60
C ALA A 183 22.17 2.12 -11.16
N LEU A 184 20.86 1.81 -11.03
CA LEU A 184 20.26 1.55 -9.74
C LEU A 184 20.90 0.34 -9.06
N LEU A 185 21.08 -0.76 -9.78
CA LEU A 185 21.60 -2.00 -9.22
C LEU A 185 23.10 -1.88 -8.86
N ASP A 186 23.88 -1.20 -9.69
CA ASP A 186 25.31 -0.96 -9.44
C ASP A 186 25.50 -0.06 -8.21
N GLY A 187 24.67 0.98 -8.07
CA GLY A 187 24.67 1.89 -6.93
C GLY A 187 24.06 1.29 -5.65
N PHE A 188 23.36 0.16 -5.74
CA PHE A 188 22.76 -0.46 -4.56
C PHE A 188 23.81 -1.09 -3.66
N ALA A 189 23.84 -0.64 -2.39
CA ALA A 189 24.54 -1.27 -1.29
C ALA A 189 23.54 -1.49 -0.14
N PRO A 190 23.46 -2.69 0.45
CA PRO A 190 22.64 -2.93 1.63
C PRO A 190 23.06 -2.00 2.76
N ASP A 191 22.08 -1.37 3.42
CA ASP A 191 22.35 -0.63 4.65
C ASP A 191 22.65 -1.64 5.77
N PRO A 192 23.84 -1.59 6.41
CA PRO A 192 24.18 -2.49 7.52
C PRO A 192 23.22 -2.36 8.72
N ALA A 193 22.57 -1.20 8.88
CA ALA A 193 21.61 -0.96 9.95
C ALA A 193 20.19 -1.45 9.61
N ALA A 194 19.91 -1.76 8.33
CA ALA A 194 18.64 -2.34 7.92
C ALA A 194 18.67 -3.85 8.15
N ALA A 195 17.61 -4.38 8.77
CA ALA A 195 17.44 -5.81 8.90
C ALA A 195 17.45 -6.49 7.52
N ALA A 196 18.05 -7.68 7.43
CA ALA A 196 17.99 -8.48 6.22
C ALA A 196 16.52 -8.76 5.86
N ASN A 197 16.09 -8.37 4.66
CA ASN A 197 14.72 -8.52 4.21
C ASN A 197 14.67 -9.01 2.76
N ALA A 198 13.50 -9.52 2.36
CA ALA A 198 13.29 -10.11 1.04
C ALA A 198 13.53 -9.14 -0.13
N TYR A 199 13.45 -7.84 0.07
CA TYR A 199 13.73 -6.84 -0.96
C TYR A 199 15.22 -6.63 -1.18
N THR A 200 16.01 -6.63 -0.10
CA THR A 200 17.47 -6.68 -0.17
C THR A 200 17.92 -7.94 -0.89
N ASP A 201 17.39 -9.10 -0.51
CA ASP A 201 17.69 -10.39 -1.13
C ASP A 201 17.34 -10.40 -2.62
N ARG A 202 16.21 -9.78 -3.00
CA ARG A 202 15.84 -9.59 -4.40
C ARG A 202 16.91 -8.83 -5.19
N LEU A 203 17.32 -7.66 -4.70
CA LEU A 203 18.34 -6.86 -5.39
C LEU A 203 19.70 -7.57 -5.47
N LEU A 204 20.11 -8.26 -4.40
CA LEU A 204 21.34 -9.06 -4.40
C LEU A 204 21.28 -10.27 -5.34
N LEU A 205 20.10 -10.90 -5.50
CA LEU A 205 19.89 -11.95 -6.49
C LEU A 205 20.06 -11.41 -7.92
N PHE A 206 19.45 -10.28 -8.24
CA PHE A 206 19.60 -9.65 -9.56
C PHE A 206 21.03 -9.13 -9.81
N LYS A 207 21.73 -8.72 -8.76
CA LYS A 207 23.15 -8.31 -8.82
C LYS A 207 24.11 -9.49 -8.94
N GLY A 208 23.63 -10.74 -8.77
CA GLY A 208 24.46 -11.95 -8.81
C GLY A 208 25.32 -12.17 -7.55
N VAL A 209 25.02 -11.44 -6.46
CA VAL A 209 25.72 -11.58 -5.16
C VAL A 209 25.13 -12.70 -4.33
N ARG A 210 23.84 -12.96 -4.47
CA ARG A 210 23.16 -14.13 -3.88
C ARG A 210 22.66 -15.09 -4.93
N THR A 211 22.68 -16.36 -4.59
CA THR A 211 22.13 -17.44 -5.42
C THR A 211 20.62 -17.57 -5.23
N GLU A 212 19.95 -18.17 -6.20
CA GLU A 212 18.54 -18.55 -6.10
C GLU A 212 18.25 -19.38 -4.84
N GLN A 213 19.10 -20.36 -4.55
CA GLN A 213 18.92 -21.28 -3.41
C GLN A 213 18.96 -20.53 -2.06
N GLU A 214 19.90 -19.61 -1.90
CA GLU A 214 20.03 -18.79 -0.69
C GLU A 214 18.79 -17.92 -0.48
N VAL A 215 18.28 -17.29 -1.54
CA VAL A 215 17.10 -16.44 -1.47
C VAL A 215 15.84 -17.28 -1.24
N ALA A 216 15.67 -18.38 -1.96
CA ALA A 216 14.50 -19.26 -1.82
C ALA A 216 14.39 -19.90 -0.44
N ALA A 217 15.49 -20.12 0.28
CA ALA A 217 15.49 -20.65 1.65
C ALA A 217 14.69 -19.77 2.63
N ALA A 218 14.54 -18.48 2.34
CA ALA A 218 13.73 -17.58 3.16
C ALA A 218 12.21 -17.80 3.04
N MET A 219 11.74 -18.50 1.98
CA MET A 219 10.30 -18.79 1.80
C MET A 219 9.71 -19.61 2.95
N ALA A 220 10.51 -20.44 3.60
CA ALA A 220 10.05 -21.31 4.68
C ALA A 220 9.86 -20.59 6.03
N LYS A 221 10.26 -19.30 6.15
CA LYS A 221 10.27 -18.58 7.43
C LYS A 221 8.86 -18.20 7.92
N ASP A 222 8.04 -17.67 7.02
CA ASP A 222 6.66 -17.25 7.35
C ASP A 222 5.83 -17.07 6.05
N PRO A 223 4.49 -16.98 6.16
CA PRO A 223 3.59 -16.83 5.00
C PRO A 223 3.83 -15.58 4.15
N LEU A 224 4.25 -14.47 4.76
CA LEU A 224 4.55 -13.23 4.03
C LEU A 224 5.85 -13.38 3.24
N GLN A 225 6.89 -14.00 3.85
CA GLN A 225 8.15 -14.29 3.18
C GLN A 225 7.93 -15.27 2.01
N GLN A 226 7.10 -16.29 2.18
CA GLN A 226 6.75 -17.19 1.10
C GLN A 226 6.21 -16.42 -0.12
N ALA A 227 5.27 -15.50 0.09
CA ALA A 227 4.69 -14.69 -0.97
C ALA A 227 5.73 -13.75 -1.62
N THR A 228 6.49 -13.03 -0.79
CA THR A 228 7.44 -11.98 -1.26
C THR A 228 8.64 -12.59 -1.97
N VAL A 229 9.24 -13.62 -1.40
CA VAL A 229 10.41 -14.31 -1.96
C VAL A 229 9.99 -15.13 -3.19
N GLY A 230 8.86 -15.83 -3.12
CA GLY A 230 8.33 -16.57 -4.26
C GLY A 230 8.13 -15.69 -5.48
N TYR A 231 7.56 -14.49 -5.30
CA TYR A 231 7.49 -13.49 -6.37
C TYR A 231 8.89 -13.06 -6.85
N SER A 232 9.82 -12.80 -5.93
CA SER A 232 11.16 -12.30 -6.26
C SER A 232 11.94 -13.30 -7.14
N VAL A 233 11.94 -14.57 -6.77
CA VAL A 233 12.60 -15.64 -7.53
C VAL A 233 11.84 -15.93 -8.82
N GLY A 234 10.50 -15.93 -8.77
CA GLY A 234 9.67 -16.10 -9.97
C GLY A 234 9.95 -15.06 -11.04
N VAL A 235 9.96 -13.76 -10.68
CA VAL A 235 10.23 -12.71 -11.64
C VAL A 235 11.69 -12.73 -12.13
N TRP A 236 12.64 -13.15 -11.29
CA TRP A 236 14.01 -13.36 -11.73
C TRP A 236 14.12 -14.44 -12.80
N HIS A 237 13.43 -15.58 -12.65
CA HIS A 237 13.34 -16.60 -13.69
C HIS A 237 12.67 -16.06 -14.96
N LEU A 238 11.55 -15.34 -14.82
CA LEU A 238 10.81 -14.78 -15.94
C LEU A 238 11.70 -13.86 -16.79
N LEU A 239 12.46 -12.96 -16.15
CA LEU A 239 13.35 -12.03 -16.83
C LEU A 239 14.60 -12.70 -17.45
N ASN A 240 14.90 -13.94 -17.07
CA ASN A 240 15.93 -14.78 -17.68
C ASN A 240 15.37 -15.81 -18.69
N GLY A 241 14.12 -15.66 -19.15
CA GLY A 241 13.48 -16.51 -20.16
C GLY A 241 13.13 -17.92 -19.68
N ARG A 242 13.09 -18.16 -18.37
CA ARG A 242 12.82 -19.46 -17.75
C ARG A 242 11.37 -19.51 -17.25
N GLU A 243 10.43 -19.48 -18.19
CA GLU A 243 8.99 -19.31 -17.88
C GLU A 243 8.39 -20.42 -17.02
N GLN A 244 8.79 -21.68 -17.20
CA GLN A 244 8.28 -22.80 -16.42
C GLN A 244 8.68 -22.68 -14.94
N GLN A 245 9.94 -22.33 -14.68
CA GLN A 245 10.43 -22.08 -13.32
C GLN A 245 9.74 -20.87 -12.71
N ALA A 246 9.58 -19.78 -13.48
CA ALA A 246 8.86 -18.60 -13.03
C ALA A 246 7.45 -18.93 -12.59
N ARG A 247 6.71 -19.69 -13.41
CA ARG A 247 5.35 -20.16 -13.08
C ARG A 247 5.32 -20.92 -11.77
N GLY A 248 6.23 -21.89 -11.60
CA GLY A 248 6.30 -22.70 -10.38
C GLY A 248 6.52 -21.86 -9.10
N TYR A 249 7.35 -20.80 -9.20
CA TYR A 249 7.54 -19.88 -8.06
C TYR A 249 6.35 -18.96 -7.82
N PHE A 250 5.67 -18.47 -8.85
CA PHE A 250 4.44 -17.69 -8.69
C PHE A 250 3.31 -18.53 -8.08
N GLU A 251 3.18 -19.79 -8.46
CA GLU A 251 2.22 -20.72 -7.85
C GLU A 251 2.54 -20.98 -6.38
N LYS A 252 3.81 -21.19 -6.02
CA LYS A 252 4.25 -21.29 -4.62
C LYS A 252 3.96 -20.03 -3.81
N ALA A 253 4.10 -18.84 -4.42
CA ALA A 253 3.79 -17.56 -3.76
C ALA A 253 2.29 -17.40 -3.45
N LEU A 254 1.42 -18.16 -4.11
CA LEU A 254 -0.04 -18.18 -3.90
C LEU A 254 -0.52 -19.37 -3.08
N ALA A 255 0.29 -20.43 -2.95
CA ALA A 255 -0.09 -21.63 -2.24
C ALA A 255 -0.10 -21.41 -0.72
N PRO A 256 -1.04 -22.04 0.03
CA PRO A 256 -0.99 -22.01 1.48
C PRO A 256 0.37 -22.54 2.00
N PRO A 257 0.93 -21.97 3.10
CA PRO A 257 0.36 -20.97 3.97
C PRO A 257 0.66 -19.51 3.55
N ALA A 258 1.05 -19.22 2.28
CA ALA A 258 1.34 -17.86 1.83
C ALA A 258 0.20 -16.88 2.15
N GLN A 259 0.56 -15.64 2.50
CA GLN A 259 -0.41 -14.58 2.75
C GLN A 259 -1.01 -14.08 1.42
N PRO A 260 -2.29 -14.37 1.11
CA PRO A 260 -2.85 -14.14 -0.22
C PRO A 260 -3.03 -12.67 -0.58
N THR A 261 -3.02 -11.78 0.42
CA THR A 261 -3.12 -10.33 0.27
C THR A 261 -1.77 -9.61 0.34
N GLY A 262 -0.68 -10.34 0.58
CA GLY A 262 0.67 -9.80 0.48
C GLY A 262 0.99 -9.40 -0.96
N PHE A 263 1.73 -8.30 -1.16
CA PHE A 263 1.99 -7.76 -2.50
C PHE A 263 2.75 -8.73 -3.42
N GLY A 264 3.59 -9.59 -2.87
CA GLY A 264 4.22 -10.66 -3.65
C GLY A 264 3.21 -11.67 -4.20
N ALA A 265 2.22 -12.06 -3.40
CA ALA A 265 1.13 -12.94 -3.86
C ALA A 265 0.25 -12.22 -4.90
N VAL A 266 -0.14 -10.97 -4.63
CA VAL A 266 -0.96 -10.19 -5.57
C VAL A 266 -0.22 -10.03 -6.92
N ALA A 267 1.07 -9.69 -6.90
CA ALA A 267 1.88 -9.57 -8.11
C ALA A 267 2.03 -10.92 -8.85
N SER A 268 2.26 -12.02 -8.12
CA SER A 268 2.32 -13.38 -8.70
C SER A 268 1.03 -13.76 -9.43
N HIS A 269 -0.13 -13.40 -8.86
CA HIS A 269 -1.40 -13.61 -9.53
C HIS A 269 -1.44 -12.90 -10.90
N PHE A 270 -1.06 -11.62 -10.96
CA PHE A 270 -1.08 -10.89 -12.22
C PHE A 270 -0.03 -11.39 -13.22
N GLU A 271 1.12 -11.90 -12.79
CA GLU A 271 2.07 -12.54 -13.69
C GLU A 271 1.49 -13.84 -14.30
N LEU A 272 0.88 -14.68 -13.49
CA LEU A 272 0.22 -15.89 -13.99
C LEU A 272 -0.91 -15.59 -14.98
N GLU A 273 -1.68 -14.51 -14.76
CA GLU A 273 -2.69 -14.07 -15.73
C GLU A 273 -2.06 -13.57 -17.05
N ARG A 274 -0.90 -12.90 -17.00
CA ARG A 274 -0.17 -12.48 -18.21
C ARG A 274 0.40 -13.67 -18.99
N MET A 275 0.85 -14.71 -18.29
CA MET A 275 1.40 -15.94 -18.91
C MET A 275 0.35 -16.84 -19.57
N LYS A 276 -0.93 -16.54 -19.42
CA LYS A 276 -2.04 -17.23 -20.11
C LYS A 276 -2.34 -16.64 -21.50
N ARG A 277 -1.85 -15.43 -21.77
CA ARG A 277 -2.08 -14.67 -23.00
C ARG A 277 -0.99 -14.94 -24.03
#